data_b723b4c3a5205c3cb3a0f678f40c2cfa
#
_entry.id   b723b4c3a5205c3cb3a0f678f40c2cfa
#
_cell.length_a   1.000
_cell.length_b   1.000
_cell.length_c   1.000
_cell.angle_alpha   90.00
_cell.angle_beta   90.00
_cell.angle_gamma   90.00
#
_symmetry.space_group_name_H-M   'P 1'
#
loop_
_entity.id
_entity.type
_entity.pdbx_description
1 polymer ?
#
loop_
_entity_poly.entity_id
_entity_poly.type
_entity_poly.pdbx_seq_one_letter_code
_entity_poly.pdbx_strand_id
1 'polypeptide(L)'
;LLLSPLPHARVKNIDTSAALAMPGVKAIITVDDLPSPVAGASLGEGITASTLSERGLTMEPMYHGEPILALAAVDELTAAEAIEKIEIEYEPLPFSVDPIESLRPGGANARTQGNVWMRPPAPPPAADGKPVPPPRPDVLELKWTEADFAAAPAGQMPMGKPADEWTVGDIDAAFKEAALVIDRTWVGNNTSHQVLEPRS
;
A
#
# COMPACT_ATOMS: atom_id res chain seq x y z
N LEU A 1 -15.39 3.08 13.57
CA LEU A 1 -13.95 3.25 13.45
C LEU A 1 -13.59 4.72 13.53
N LEU A 2 -12.50 5.06 14.24
CA LEU A 2 -11.86 6.36 14.17
C LEU A 2 -10.68 6.25 13.21
N LEU A 3 -10.70 7.10 12.19
CA LEU A 3 -9.75 7.08 11.08
C LEU A 3 -8.75 8.23 11.20
N SER A 4 -7.55 8.05 10.67
CA SER A 4 -6.53 9.09 10.65
C SER A 4 -6.93 10.26 9.74
N PRO A 5 -6.88 11.50 10.22
CA PRO A 5 -7.04 12.69 9.38
C PRO A 5 -5.75 13.10 8.68
N LEU A 6 -4.63 12.42 8.95
CA LEU A 6 -3.31 12.73 8.43
C LEU A 6 -2.82 11.62 7.50
N PRO A 7 -2.09 11.96 6.43
CA PRO A 7 -1.56 10.97 5.49
C PRO A 7 -0.38 10.16 6.06
N HIS A 8 0.35 10.69 7.04
CA HIS A 8 1.37 9.98 7.79
C HIS A 8 1.59 10.68 9.13
N ALA A 9 1.42 9.94 10.21
CA ALA A 9 1.59 10.46 11.56
C ALA A 9 1.93 9.34 12.54
N ARG A 10 2.45 9.72 13.70
CA ARG A 10 2.53 8.85 14.87
C ARG A 10 1.53 9.30 15.91
N VAL A 11 0.72 8.39 16.40
CA VAL A 11 -0.18 8.62 17.53
C VAL A 11 0.65 8.61 18.81
N LYS A 12 0.69 9.74 19.51
CA LYS A 12 1.44 9.89 20.78
C LYS A 12 0.59 9.52 21.98
N ASN A 13 -0.66 9.92 21.95
CA ASN A 13 -1.61 9.67 23.01
C ASN A 13 -3.04 9.59 22.47
N ILE A 14 -3.85 8.78 23.10
CA ILE A 14 -5.29 8.67 22.84
C ILE A 14 -6.00 8.80 24.19
N ASP A 15 -6.79 9.86 24.37
CA ASP A 15 -7.68 10.00 25.53
C ASP A 15 -9.10 9.57 25.16
N THR A 16 -9.50 8.43 25.66
CA THR A 16 -10.82 7.83 25.46
C THR A 16 -11.76 8.04 26.64
N SER A 17 -11.33 8.74 27.71
CA SER A 17 -12.04 8.84 28.97
C SER A 17 -13.44 9.43 28.83
N ALA A 18 -13.58 10.50 28.07
CA ALA A 18 -14.87 11.14 27.82
C ALA A 18 -15.81 10.26 27.00
N ALA A 19 -15.30 9.52 26.03
CA ALA A 19 -16.08 8.57 25.23
C ALA A 19 -16.55 7.37 26.07
N LEU A 20 -15.67 6.80 26.89
CA LEU A 20 -16.01 5.66 27.75
C LEU A 20 -17.01 6.03 28.85
N ALA A 21 -17.07 7.30 29.26
CA ALA A 21 -18.05 7.78 30.23
C ALA A 21 -19.45 7.96 29.64
N MET A 22 -19.61 7.90 28.31
CA MET A 22 -20.93 8.04 27.67
C MET A 22 -21.82 6.81 27.89
N PRO A 23 -23.09 7.04 28.29
CA PRO A 23 -24.06 5.94 28.34
C PRO A 23 -24.22 5.26 26.98
N GLY A 24 -24.12 3.95 26.94
CA GLY A 24 -24.30 3.19 25.71
C GLY A 24 -23.00 2.77 25.01
N VAL A 25 -21.87 3.40 25.32
CA VAL A 25 -20.55 2.91 24.87
C VAL A 25 -20.21 1.60 25.58
N LYS A 26 -19.75 0.62 24.84
CA LYS A 26 -19.49 -0.75 25.33
C LYS A 26 -18.00 -1.05 25.43
N ALA A 27 -17.22 -0.68 24.40
CA ALA A 27 -15.81 -0.94 24.37
C ALA A 27 -15.12 -0.01 23.37
N ILE A 28 -13.84 0.25 23.60
CA ILE A 28 -12.90 0.86 22.66
C ILE A 28 -11.69 -0.05 22.63
N ILE A 29 -11.24 -0.38 21.44
CA ILE A 29 -10.03 -1.17 21.21
C ILE A 29 -9.06 -0.42 20.30
N THR A 30 -7.78 -0.63 20.57
CA THR A 30 -6.64 -0.11 19.80
C THR A 30 -5.81 -1.26 19.25
N VAL A 31 -4.70 -0.96 18.59
CA VAL A 31 -3.77 -2.00 18.10
C VAL A 31 -3.19 -2.85 19.23
N ASP A 32 -3.09 -2.32 20.44
CA ASP A 32 -2.53 -3.04 21.60
C ASP A 32 -3.45 -4.15 22.11
N ASP A 33 -4.75 -4.04 21.82
CA ASP A 33 -5.74 -5.05 22.16
C ASP A 33 -5.80 -6.19 21.12
N LEU A 34 -5.14 -6.01 19.96
CA LEU A 34 -5.14 -7.00 18.90
C LEU A 34 -4.05 -8.04 19.10
N PRO A 35 -4.30 -9.30 18.71
CA PRO A 35 -3.27 -10.34 18.78
C PRO A 35 -2.07 -9.95 17.90
N SER A 36 -0.88 -10.35 18.35
CA SER A 36 0.32 -10.16 17.52
C SER A 36 0.17 -10.87 16.18
N PRO A 37 0.62 -10.24 15.08
CA PRO A 37 0.53 -10.85 13.77
C PRO A 37 1.36 -12.13 13.72
N VAL A 38 0.81 -13.15 13.06
CA VAL A 38 1.54 -14.39 12.80
C VAL A 38 2.43 -14.16 11.58
N ALA A 39 3.74 -14.24 11.77
CA ALA A 39 4.68 -14.12 10.67
C ALA A 39 4.39 -15.20 9.60
N GLY A 40 4.31 -14.80 8.33
CA GLY A 40 4.06 -15.70 7.21
C GLY A 40 2.62 -16.15 7.04
N ALA A 41 1.65 -15.51 7.71
CA ALA A 41 0.23 -15.78 7.45
C ALA A 41 -0.10 -15.51 5.97
N SER A 42 -0.59 -16.54 5.29
CA SER A 42 -1.09 -16.42 3.91
C SER A 42 -2.55 -16.03 3.95
N LEU A 43 -2.92 -14.96 3.23
CA LEU A 43 -4.32 -14.54 3.06
C LEU A 43 -5.11 -15.43 2.08
N GLY A 44 -4.61 -16.62 1.73
CA GLY A 44 -5.22 -17.52 0.75
C GLY A 44 -4.90 -17.15 -0.70
N GLU A 45 -5.21 -18.06 -1.65
CA GLU A 45 -5.08 -17.88 -3.10
C GLU A 45 -3.75 -17.28 -3.63
N GLY A 46 -2.64 -17.50 -2.93
CA GLY A 46 -1.32 -17.10 -3.41
C GLY A 46 -0.98 -15.61 -3.27
N ILE A 47 -1.83 -14.83 -2.60
CA ILE A 47 -1.50 -13.47 -2.19
C ILE A 47 -0.61 -13.59 -0.96
N THR A 48 0.67 -13.28 -1.11
CA THR A 48 1.57 -13.12 0.01
C THR A 48 1.18 -11.81 0.69
N ALA A 49 0.81 -11.89 1.97
CA ALA A 49 0.69 -10.67 2.77
C ALA A 49 2.04 -9.92 2.71
N SER A 50 1.98 -8.60 2.68
CA SER A 50 3.16 -7.78 2.88
C SER A 50 3.95 -8.29 4.10
N THR A 51 5.27 -8.21 4.05
CA THR A 51 6.13 -8.48 5.22
C THR A 51 5.80 -7.56 6.39
N LEU A 52 5.18 -6.42 6.10
CA LEU A 52 4.47 -5.59 7.05
C LEU A 52 3.13 -6.26 7.34
N SER A 53 3.02 -6.86 8.51
CA SER A 53 1.74 -7.35 9.00
C SER A 53 0.79 -6.16 9.15
N GLU A 54 -0.10 -6.00 8.18
CA GLU A 54 -1.17 -5.03 8.26
C GLU A 54 -2.09 -5.47 9.39
N ARG A 55 -2.08 -4.71 10.47
CA ARG A 55 -3.06 -4.83 11.53
C ARG A 55 -4.28 -4.00 11.12
N GLY A 56 -5.45 -4.44 11.49
CA GLY A 56 -6.67 -3.67 11.23
C GLY A 56 -6.71 -2.30 11.90
N LEU A 57 -5.84 -2.06 12.89
CA LEU A 57 -5.65 -0.80 13.60
C LEU A 57 -4.16 -0.48 13.72
N THR A 58 -3.80 0.82 13.78
CA THR A 58 -2.40 1.26 13.84
C THR A 58 -2.19 2.46 14.75
N MET A 59 -0.98 2.58 15.34
CA MET A 59 -0.50 3.79 16.02
C MET A 59 0.40 4.66 15.13
N GLU A 60 0.69 4.21 13.91
CA GLU A 60 1.42 4.98 12.91
C GLU A 60 0.71 4.85 11.55
N PRO A 61 -0.38 5.63 11.35
CA PRO A 61 -1.09 5.63 10.09
C PRO A 61 -0.21 6.12 8.95
N MET A 62 -0.22 5.40 7.84
CA MET A 62 0.58 5.63 6.64
C MET A 62 -0.22 6.21 5.48
N TYR A 63 -1.53 6.37 5.64
CA TYR A 63 -2.42 7.03 4.68
C TYR A 63 -3.62 7.67 5.38
N HIS A 64 -4.18 8.69 4.75
CA HIS A 64 -5.39 9.34 5.23
C HIS A 64 -6.56 8.35 5.23
N GLY A 65 -7.23 8.20 6.37
CA GLY A 65 -8.33 7.27 6.54
C GLY A 65 -7.92 5.89 7.08
N GLU A 66 -6.64 5.67 7.44
CA GLU A 66 -6.24 4.44 8.10
C GLU A 66 -6.83 4.34 9.49
N PRO A 67 -7.43 3.18 9.88
CA PRO A 67 -8.06 3.02 11.17
C PRO A 67 -7.06 3.05 12.34
N ILE A 68 -7.36 3.88 13.35
CA ILE A 68 -6.56 4.01 14.58
C ILE A 68 -7.17 3.19 15.71
N LEU A 69 -8.48 3.27 15.89
CA LEU A 69 -9.21 2.55 16.91
C LEU A 69 -10.61 2.16 16.44
N ALA A 70 -11.18 1.18 17.14
CA ALA A 70 -12.56 0.78 16.97
C ALA A 70 -13.35 0.99 18.25
N LEU A 71 -14.58 1.51 18.12
CA LEU A 71 -15.51 1.75 19.21
C LEU A 71 -16.79 0.98 18.96
N ALA A 72 -17.31 0.31 19.99
CA ALA A 72 -18.59 -0.34 20.01
C ALA A 72 -19.55 0.37 20.95
N ALA A 73 -20.78 0.60 20.51
CA ALA A 73 -21.85 1.20 21.28
C ALA A 73 -23.18 0.46 21.06
N VAL A 74 -24.23 0.88 21.74
CA VAL A 74 -25.58 0.29 21.64
C VAL A 74 -26.23 0.57 20.29
N ASP A 75 -25.87 1.68 19.66
CA ASP A 75 -26.35 2.08 18.34
C ASP A 75 -25.31 2.96 17.62
N GLU A 76 -25.55 3.21 16.33
CA GLU A 76 -24.65 3.95 15.45
C GLU A 76 -24.51 5.42 15.85
N LEU A 77 -25.60 6.06 16.29
CA LEU A 77 -25.56 7.47 16.71
C LEU A 77 -24.69 7.64 17.96
N THR A 78 -24.90 6.80 18.96
CA THR A 78 -24.06 6.80 20.17
C THR A 78 -22.59 6.55 19.84
N ALA A 79 -22.30 5.66 18.89
CA ALA A 79 -20.94 5.40 18.44
C ALA A 79 -20.31 6.63 17.76
N ALA A 80 -21.04 7.32 16.90
CA ALA A 80 -20.59 8.51 16.21
C ALA A 80 -20.30 9.65 17.22
N GLU A 81 -21.24 9.94 18.12
CA GLU A 81 -21.07 10.96 19.16
C GLU A 81 -19.90 10.66 20.12
N ALA A 82 -19.67 9.39 20.40
CA ALA A 82 -18.56 8.97 21.27
C ALA A 82 -17.20 9.14 20.58
N ILE A 83 -17.11 8.87 19.28
CA ILE A 83 -15.88 9.07 18.50
C ILE A 83 -15.45 10.55 18.52
N GLU A 84 -16.39 11.50 18.44
CA GLU A 84 -16.10 12.93 18.50
C GLU A 84 -15.54 13.40 19.85
N LYS A 85 -15.67 12.59 20.90
CA LYS A 85 -15.15 12.89 22.25
C LYS A 85 -13.75 12.28 22.52
N ILE A 86 -13.23 11.55 21.55
CA ILE A 86 -11.89 10.97 21.64
C ILE A 86 -10.87 12.01 21.21
N GLU A 87 -9.92 12.32 22.08
CA GLU A 87 -8.83 13.23 21.79
C GLU A 87 -7.57 12.44 21.43
N ILE A 88 -6.97 12.79 20.28
CA ILE A 88 -5.74 12.14 19.81
C ILE A 88 -4.66 13.20 19.60
N GLU A 89 -3.49 12.95 20.20
CA GLU A 89 -2.29 13.73 19.96
C GLU A 89 -1.47 13.08 18.83
N TYR A 90 -1.31 13.80 17.72
CA TYR A 90 -0.54 13.37 16.57
C TYR A 90 0.82 14.05 16.48
N GLU A 91 1.84 13.29 16.13
CA GLU A 91 3.10 13.78 15.59
C GLU A 91 3.08 13.60 14.08
N PRO A 92 2.91 14.66 13.29
CA PRO A 92 2.99 14.54 11.83
C PRO A 92 4.36 14.05 11.38
N LEU A 93 4.38 13.11 10.44
CA LEU A 93 5.58 12.55 9.86
C LEU A 93 5.69 12.93 8.37
N PRO A 94 6.90 12.91 7.78
CA PRO A 94 7.06 13.18 6.36
C PRO A 94 6.27 12.19 5.49
N PHE A 95 5.66 12.70 4.42
CA PHE A 95 4.86 11.90 3.49
C PHE A 95 4.97 12.44 2.06
N SER A 96 4.61 11.61 1.09
CA SER A 96 4.41 12.00 -0.29
C SER A 96 3.06 11.47 -0.77
N VAL A 97 2.23 12.34 -1.32
CA VAL A 97 0.96 11.97 -1.97
C VAL A 97 1.11 11.81 -3.49
N ASP A 98 2.25 12.24 -4.05
CA ASP A 98 2.58 12.01 -5.44
C ASP A 98 3.22 10.63 -5.60
N PRO A 99 2.59 9.72 -6.38
CA PRO A 99 3.11 8.36 -6.55
C PRO A 99 4.48 8.33 -7.25
N ILE A 100 4.77 9.26 -8.13
CA ILE A 100 6.05 9.33 -8.83
C ILE A 100 7.16 9.82 -7.89
N GLU A 101 6.88 10.86 -7.10
CA GLU A 101 7.81 11.34 -6.07
C GLU A 101 8.07 10.28 -5.00
N SER A 102 7.04 9.52 -4.63
CA SER A 102 7.15 8.41 -3.67
C SER A 102 8.11 7.31 -4.12
N LEU A 103 8.28 7.10 -5.43
CA LEU A 103 9.18 6.11 -6.00
C LEU A 103 10.63 6.60 -6.10
N ARG A 104 10.88 7.90 -5.97
CA ARG A 104 12.22 8.46 -6.09
C ARG A 104 13.06 8.24 -4.83
N PRO A 105 14.38 8.04 -4.98
CA PRO A 105 15.30 7.95 -3.85
C PRO A 105 15.28 9.23 -3.02
N GLY A 106 15.39 9.08 -1.70
CA GLY A 106 15.43 10.22 -0.76
C GLY A 106 14.12 10.99 -0.60
N GLY A 107 13.07 10.63 -1.33
CA GLY A 107 11.73 11.21 -1.15
C GLY A 107 11.11 10.84 0.19
N ALA A 108 10.25 11.72 0.71
CA ALA A 108 9.43 11.42 1.87
C ALA A 108 8.51 10.24 1.54
N ASN A 109 8.55 9.21 2.37
CA ASN A 109 7.81 7.98 2.16
C ASN A 109 7.50 7.33 3.51
N ALA A 110 6.24 6.97 3.73
CA ALA A 110 5.81 6.30 4.95
C ALA A 110 6.44 4.91 5.12
N ARG A 111 6.69 4.19 4.03
CA ARG A 111 7.27 2.86 4.06
C ARG A 111 8.80 2.91 4.04
N THR A 112 9.42 2.48 5.12
CA THR A 112 10.89 2.42 5.24
C THR A 112 11.48 1.21 4.52
N GLN A 113 10.74 0.10 4.40
CA GLN A 113 11.17 -1.14 3.76
C GLN A 113 11.20 -1.03 2.24
N GLY A 114 10.26 -0.32 1.66
CA GLY A 114 10.14 -0.13 0.22
C GLY A 114 8.70 0.12 -0.22
N ASN A 115 8.55 0.56 -1.43
CA ASN A 115 7.27 0.84 -2.10
C ASN A 115 7.22 0.26 -3.51
N VAL A 116 8.22 -0.50 -3.89
CA VAL A 116 8.27 -1.28 -5.13
C VAL A 116 8.24 -2.75 -4.77
N TRP A 117 7.29 -3.46 -5.31
CA TRP A 117 7.16 -4.90 -5.11
C TRP A 117 7.69 -5.62 -6.34
N MET A 118 8.69 -6.47 -6.13
CA MET A 118 9.29 -7.25 -7.18
C MET A 118 9.01 -8.74 -6.95
N ARG A 119 8.48 -9.41 -7.95
CA ARG A 119 8.38 -10.85 -7.94
C ARG A 119 9.68 -11.42 -8.54
N PRO A 120 10.43 -12.24 -7.81
CA PRO A 120 11.61 -12.90 -8.37
C PRO A 120 11.27 -13.68 -9.64
N PRO A 121 12.17 -13.75 -10.62
CA PRO A 121 11.95 -14.57 -11.79
C PRO A 121 11.74 -16.04 -11.39
N ALA A 122 10.88 -16.75 -12.13
CA ALA A 122 10.68 -18.17 -11.90
C ALA A 122 12.03 -18.92 -12.02
N PRO A 123 12.29 -19.87 -11.12
CA PRO A 123 13.50 -20.69 -11.23
C PRO A 123 13.49 -21.45 -12.57
N PRO A 124 14.66 -21.73 -13.14
CA PRO A 124 14.76 -22.53 -14.36
C PRO A 124 14.12 -23.91 -14.15
N PRO A 125 13.58 -24.53 -15.21
CA PRO A 125 13.03 -25.88 -15.11
C PRO A 125 14.04 -26.85 -14.48
N ALA A 126 13.54 -27.80 -13.70
CA ALA A 126 14.41 -28.85 -13.18
C ALA A 126 15.09 -29.62 -14.33
N ALA A 127 16.25 -30.22 -14.05
CA ALA A 127 17.03 -30.96 -15.04
C ALA A 127 16.27 -32.13 -15.69
N ASP A 128 15.15 -32.57 -15.09
CA ASP A 128 14.23 -33.58 -15.63
C ASP A 128 13.12 -33.00 -16.52
N GLY A 129 13.19 -31.70 -16.82
CA GLY A 129 12.21 -31.00 -17.67
C GLY A 129 10.83 -30.78 -17.03
N LYS A 130 10.63 -31.18 -15.77
CA LYS A 130 9.39 -30.90 -15.08
C LYS A 130 9.39 -29.46 -14.57
N PRO A 131 8.25 -28.78 -14.63
CA PRO A 131 8.12 -27.49 -13.99
C PRO A 131 8.41 -27.64 -12.50
N VAL A 132 9.46 -27.00 -12.03
CA VAL A 132 9.62 -26.81 -10.59
C VAL A 132 8.53 -25.82 -10.21
N PRO A 133 7.57 -26.19 -9.33
CA PRO A 133 6.68 -25.18 -8.79
C PRO A 133 7.59 -24.13 -8.15
N PRO A 134 7.49 -22.86 -8.56
CA PRO A 134 8.31 -21.83 -7.93
C PRO A 134 8.05 -21.93 -6.42
N PRO A 135 9.11 -21.92 -5.58
CA PRO A 135 8.90 -21.59 -4.20
C PRO A 135 8.07 -20.31 -4.24
N ARG A 136 6.97 -20.24 -3.50
CA ARG A 136 6.14 -19.02 -3.48
C ARG A 136 7.11 -17.87 -3.30
N PRO A 137 7.31 -17.03 -4.31
CA PRO A 137 8.34 -16.02 -4.20
C PRO A 137 7.90 -15.08 -3.11
N ASP A 138 8.72 -14.96 -2.10
CA ASP A 138 8.57 -13.85 -1.17
C ASP A 138 8.60 -12.59 -2.04
N VAL A 139 7.55 -11.82 -1.99
CA VAL A 139 7.52 -10.55 -2.70
C VAL A 139 8.57 -9.68 -2.03
N LEU A 140 9.58 -9.30 -2.79
CA LEU A 140 10.62 -8.41 -2.29
C LEU A 140 10.07 -6.99 -2.30
N GLU A 141 10.00 -6.38 -1.14
CA GLU A 141 9.80 -4.94 -1.02
C GLU A 141 11.15 -4.25 -1.14
N LEU A 142 11.26 -3.32 -2.04
CA LEU A 142 12.50 -2.57 -2.27
C LEU A 142 12.20 -1.09 -2.56
N LYS A 143 13.21 -0.27 -2.39
CA LYS A 143 13.24 1.10 -2.91
C LYS A 143 14.22 1.15 -4.07
N TRP A 144 13.84 1.80 -5.16
CA TRP A 144 14.78 2.13 -6.20
C TRP A 144 15.82 3.12 -5.69
N THR A 145 17.06 2.93 -6.13
CA THR A 145 18.20 3.78 -5.77
C THR A 145 18.48 4.80 -6.88
N GLU A 146 19.35 5.77 -6.60
CA GLU A 146 19.84 6.70 -7.63
C GLU A 146 20.52 5.94 -8.78
N ALA A 147 21.19 4.82 -8.50
CA ALA A 147 21.83 3.99 -9.52
C ALA A 147 20.79 3.33 -10.44
N ASP A 148 19.64 2.90 -9.89
CA ASP A 148 18.55 2.32 -10.69
C ASP A 148 18.00 3.38 -11.65
N PHE A 149 17.75 4.60 -11.17
CA PHE A 149 17.29 5.70 -12.03
C PHE A 149 18.33 6.11 -13.07
N ALA A 150 19.61 6.12 -12.71
CA ALA A 150 20.69 6.43 -13.65
C ALA A 150 20.87 5.37 -14.74
N ALA A 151 20.57 4.11 -14.43
CA ALA A 151 20.62 2.99 -15.38
C ALA A 151 19.38 2.89 -16.27
N ALA A 152 18.27 3.53 -15.90
CA ALA A 152 17.05 3.53 -16.69
C ALA A 152 17.21 4.37 -17.97
N PRO A 153 16.55 4.02 -19.08
CA PRO A 153 16.52 4.88 -20.26
C PRO A 153 15.97 6.27 -19.93
N ALA A 154 16.48 7.28 -20.62
CA ALA A 154 16.09 8.66 -20.37
C ALA A 154 14.57 8.85 -20.41
N GLY A 155 14.01 9.43 -19.35
CA GLY A 155 12.58 9.67 -19.21
C GLY A 155 11.74 8.44 -18.82
N GLN A 156 12.37 7.30 -18.52
CA GLN A 156 11.70 6.10 -18.07
C GLN A 156 11.94 5.83 -16.59
N MET A 157 11.03 5.07 -15.99
CA MET A 157 11.19 4.55 -14.64
C MET A 157 12.08 3.29 -14.66
N PRO A 158 12.75 2.91 -13.56
CA PRO A 158 13.61 1.71 -13.48
C PRO A 158 12.81 0.40 -13.51
N MET A 159 12.05 0.21 -14.56
CA MET A 159 11.14 -0.91 -14.71
C MET A 159 11.80 -2.06 -15.41
N GLY A 160 12.34 -3.01 -15.08
CA GLY A 160 12.95 -4.14 -15.79
C GLY A 160 12.45 -4.37 -17.23
N LYS A 161 12.90 -5.42 -17.85
CA LYS A 161 12.43 -5.81 -19.19
C LYS A 161 10.95 -6.22 -19.11
N PRO A 162 10.13 -5.88 -20.14
CA PRO A 162 8.78 -6.39 -20.23
C PRO A 162 8.76 -7.92 -20.21
N ALA A 163 7.72 -8.50 -19.61
CA ALA A 163 7.54 -9.95 -19.57
C ALA A 163 7.23 -10.51 -20.96
N ASP A 164 6.48 -9.75 -21.75
CA ASP A 164 6.06 -10.09 -23.10
C ASP A 164 6.36 -8.95 -24.06
N GLU A 165 6.87 -9.28 -25.24
CA GLU A 165 7.14 -8.35 -26.32
C GLU A 165 6.45 -8.83 -27.60
N TRP A 166 5.63 -7.96 -28.19
CA TRP A 166 4.87 -8.26 -29.39
C TRP A 166 5.21 -7.23 -30.45
N THR A 167 5.77 -7.68 -31.56
CA THR A 167 6.12 -6.83 -32.70
C THR A 167 5.35 -7.26 -33.93
N VAL A 168 4.65 -6.33 -34.58
CA VAL A 168 3.93 -6.56 -35.82
C VAL A 168 4.38 -5.54 -36.87
N GLY A 169 4.89 -6.02 -37.97
CA GLY A 169 5.40 -5.18 -39.05
C GLY A 169 6.79 -4.59 -38.81
N ASP A 170 7.15 -3.59 -39.59
CA ASP A 170 8.42 -2.85 -39.46
C ASP A 170 8.19 -1.56 -38.68
N ILE A 171 8.54 -1.59 -37.38
CA ILE A 171 8.35 -0.49 -36.45
C ILE A 171 9.19 0.73 -36.86
N ASP A 172 10.45 0.51 -37.28
CA ASP A 172 11.35 1.61 -37.62
C ASP A 172 10.89 2.33 -38.90
N ALA A 173 10.42 1.59 -39.88
CA ALA A 173 9.82 2.18 -41.09
C ALA A 173 8.55 2.97 -40.75
N ALA A 174 7.68 2.40 -39.91
CA ALA A 174 6.45 3.07 -39.45
C ALA A 174 6.73 4.42 -38.77
N PHE A 175 7.72 4.49 -37.87
CA PHE A 175 8.10 5.74 -37.23
C PHE A 175 8.67 6.77 -38.21
N LYS A 176 9.44 6.34 -39.23
CA LYS A 176 9.99 7.23 -40.26
C LYS A 176 8.92 7.80 -41.19
N GLU A 177 7.88 7.03 -41.46
CA GLU A 177 6.79 7.41 -42.36
C GLU A 177 5.65 8.15 -41.67
N ALA A 178 5.64 8.13 -40.31
CA ALA A 178 4.59 8.76 -39.54
C ALA A 178 4.57 10.28 -39.70
N ALA A 179 3.42 10.83 -40.01
CA ALA A 179 3.22 12.29 -40.10
C ALA A 179 3.34 12.99 -38.75
N LEU A 180 3.12 12.26 -37.69
CA LEU A 180 3.22 12.73 -36.28
C LEU A 180 3.64 11.57 -35.38
N VAL A 181 4.67 11.80 -34.56
CA VAL A 181 5.08 10.90 -33.49
C VAL A 181 4.80 11.59 -32.17
N ILE A 182 4.07 10.92 -31.27
CA ILE A 182 3.78 11.41 -29.93
C ILE A 182 4.53 10.52 -28.95
N ASP A 183 5.47 11.11 -28.21
CA ASP A 183 6.15 10.49 -27.07
C ASP A 183 5.73 11.23 -25.81
N ARG A 184 4.98 10.57 -24.94
CA ARG A 184 4.41 11.15 -23.71
C ARG A 184 4.33 10.12 -22.61
N THR A 185 4.53 10.58 -21.39
CA THR A 185 4.23 9.82 -20.18
C THR A 185 2.83 10.16 -19.71
N TRP A 186 2.03 9.15 -19.46
CA TRP A 186 0.68 9.29 -18.93
C TRP A 186 0.64 8.72 -17.52
N VAL A 187 0.12 9.49 -16.59
CA VAL A 187 -0.10 9.05 -15.20
C VAL A 187 -1.60 8.90 -14.99
N GLY A 188 -2.04 7.68 -14.78
CA GLY A 188 -3.41 7.37 -14.41
C GLY A 188 -3.54 7.31 -12.88
N ASN A 189 -4.47 8.06 -12.32
CA ASN A 189 -4.81 7.88 -10.90
C ASN A 189 -5.54 6.55 -10.72
N ASN A 190 -5.22 5.87 -9.62
CA ASN A 190 -5.95 4.68 -9.24
C ASN A 190 -7.43 5.02 -8.99
N THR A 191 -8.31 4.18 -9.49
CA THR A 191 -9.74 4.23 -9.20
C THR A 191 -10.08 3.08 -8.26
N SER A 192 -10.88 3.35 -7.23
CA SER A 192 -11.41 2.29 -6.38
C SER A 192 -12.61 1.62 -7.06
N HIS A 193 -12.68 0.31 -6.97
CA HIS A 193 -13.85 -0.44 -7.38
C HIS A 193 -14.88 -0.37 -6.26
N GLN A 194 -15.86 0.51 -6.39
CA GLN A 194 -16.98 0.61 -5.45
C GLN A 194 -18.15 -0.20 -5.98
N VAL A 195 -18.43 -1.32 -5.33
CA VAL A 195 -19.62 -2.12 -5.61
C VAL A 195 -20.83 -1.57 -4.85
N LEU A 196 -22.02 -1.62 -5.47
CA LEU A 196 -23.26 -1.17 -4.83
C LEU A 196 -23.66 -2.04 -3.65
N GLU A 197 -23.24 -3.31 -3.66
CA GLU A 197 -23.43 -4.25 -2.56
C GLU A 197 -22.08 -4.54 -1.92
N PRO A 198 -21.74 -3.88 -0.79
CA PRO A 198 -20.57 -4.25 -0.04
C PRO A 198 -20.75 -5.68 0.48
N ARG A 199 -19.72 -6.50 0.34
CA ARG A 199 -19.71 -7.84 0.94
C ARG A 199 -19.77 -7.69 2.45
N SER A 200 -20.85 -8.19 3.03
CA SER A 200 -21.01 -8.35 4.48
C SER A 200 -20.17 -9.50 5.01
#